data_0dd6baa2b8a90011db49df396dc29430
#
_entry.id   0dd6baa2b8a90011db49df396dc29430
#
_cell.length_a   1.000
_cell.length_b   1.000
_cell.length_c   1.000
_cell.angle_alpha   90.00
_cell.angle_beta   90.00
_cell.angle_gamma   90.00
#
_symmetry.space_group_name_H-M   'P 1'
#
loop_
_entity.id
_entity.type
_entity.pdbx_description
1 polymer ?
#
loop_
_entity_poly.entity_id
_entity_poly.type
_entity_poly.pdbx_seq_one_letter_code
_entity_poly.pdbx_strand_id
1 'polypeptide(L)'
;GRILDALVLSPLSGGASQELWAVVVETPSGAEKVVLRRAPAGRVRSELSTSIELEAELIKSAGARGVPAADVRYVLQPADGLGAGFFMAFVEGEALGQRIVREEKFAAARPKLARQCGEILARIHATPAVVGLPTLQASDVIDALERTHRLEARPRPVMELGFKWLRANLPKPSTPKVVHGDFRNGNLLIGPDGVRAVLDWELAHLGDPLEDLGWICVNSWRFGVIDKPVGGFGVREDLYAGYEAVSGTPVNRDVARFWEVLGTLRWG
;
A
#
# COMPACT_ATOMS: atom_id res chain seq x y z
N GLY A 1 -19.66 -15.68 -14.75
CA GLY A 1 -19.29 -17.04 -15.19
C GLY A 1 -19.10 -17.93 -13.99
N ARG A 2 -19.54 -19.17 -14.06
CA ARG A 2 -19.28 -20.17 -13.01
C ARG A 2 -17.79 -20.47 -13.03
N ILE A 3 -17.11 -20.42 -11.86
CA ILE A 3 -15.81 -21.11 -11.68
C ILE A 3 -16.15 -22.59 -11.69
N LEU A 4 -15.90 -23.25 -12.82
CA LEU A 4 -16.40 -24.62 -13.04
C LEU A 4 -15.45 -25.66 -12.48
N ASP A 5 -14.12 -25.45 -12.48
CA ASP A 5 -13.15 -26.34 -11.83
C ASP A 5 -11.85 -25.58 -11.54
N ALA A 6 -11.39 -25.57 -10.28
CA ALA A 6 -10.08 -25.08 -9.92
C ALA A 6 -9.07 -26.22 -10.11
N LEU A 7 -8.21 -26.10 -11.13
CA LEU A 7 -7.26 -27.17 -11.48
C LEU A 7 -6.06 -27.24 -10.53
N VAL A 8 -5.62 -26.13 -9.96
CA VAL A 8 -4.47 -26.08 -9.03
C VAL A 8 -4.67 -24.92 -8.05
N LEU A 9 -4.51 -25.20 -6.76
CA LEU A 9 -4.47 -24.21 -5.69
C LEU A 9 -3.08 -24.23 -5.06
N SER A 10 -2.38 -23.12 -5.07
CA SER A 10 -1.13 -22.96 -4.33
C SER A 10 -1.16 -21.70 -3.48
N PRO A 11 -0.82 -21.81 -2.18
CA PRO A 11 -0.75 -20.62 -1.33
C PRO A 11 0.38 -19.71 -1.81
N LEU A 12 0.11 -18.41 -1.84
CA LEU A 12 1.12 -17.40 -2.09
C LEU A 12 1.64 -16.90 -0.75
N SER A 13 2.97 -16.92 -0.57
CA SER A 13 3.63 -16.38 0.62
C SER A 13 3.60 -14.85 0.56
N GLY A 14 3.14 -14.17 1.62
CA GLY A 14 3.27 -12.72 1.72
C GLY A 14 2.11 -11.97 2.38
N GLY A 15 0.98 -12.61 2.65
CA GLY A 15 -0.13 -11.97 3.37
C GLY A 15 -0.08 -12.28 4.87
N ALA A 16 0.27 -11.29 5.72
CA ALA A 16 0.19 -11.47 7.17
C ALA A 16 -1.26 -11.45 7.69
N SER A 17 -2.16 -10.78 6.98
CA SER A 17 -3.54 -10.49 7.38
C SER A 17 -4.60 -11.24 6.57
N GLN A 18 -4.29 -11.65 5.34
CA GLN A 18 -5.21 -12.23 4.37
C GLN A 18 -4.67 -13.53 3.79
N GLU A 19 -5.57 -14.42 3.37
CA GLU A 19 -5.20 -15.62 2.63
C GLU A 19 -5.12 -15.31 1.14
N LEU A 20 -3.97 -15.63 0.54
CA LEU A 20 -3.72 -15.46 -0.90
C LEU A 20 -3.46 -16.83 -1.54
N TRP A 21 -4.20 -17.12 -2.60
CA TRP A 21 -4.08 -18.39 -3.34
C TRP A 21 -3.95 -18.12 -4.82
N ALA A 22 -2.92 -18.66 -5.45
CA ALA A 22 -2.88 -18.74 -6.91
C ALA A 22 -3.79 -19.88 -7.36
N VAL A 23 -4.70 -19.59 -8.27
CA VAL A 23 -5.72 -20.51 -8.78
C VAL A 23 -5.63 -20.52 -10.30
N VAL A 24 -5.66 -21.69 -10.89
CA VAL A 24 -5.86 -21.84 -12.33
C VAL A 24 -7.34 -22.19 -12.55
N VAL A 25 -8.02 -21.36 -13.31
CA VAL A 25 -9.44 -21.56 -13.66
C VAL A 25 -9.60 -21.84 -15.14
N GLU A 26 -10.49 -22.74 -15.48
CA GLU A 26 -10.89 -22.93 -16.87
C GLU A 26 -11.94 -21.90 -17.27
N THR A 27 -11.70 -21.23 -18.38
CA THR A 27 -12.62 -20.28 -18.98
C THR A 27 -12.95 -20.73 -20.40
N PRO A 28 -14.01 -20.21 -21.03
CA PRO A 28 -14.30 -20.50 -22.44
C PRO A 28 -13.16 -20.14 -23.40
N SER A 29 -12.23 -19.26 -22.99
CA SER A 29 -11.06 -18.85 -23.75
C SER A 29 -9.78 -19.63 -23.42
N GLY A 30 -9.85 -20.60 -22.49
CA GLY A 30 -8.71 -21.42 -22.03
C GLY A 30 -8.41 -21.24 -20.55
N ALA A 31 -7.32 -21.87 -20.08
CA ALA A 31 -6.90 -21.80 -18.69
C ALA A 31 -6.35 -20.39 -18.37
N GLU A 32 -6.87 -19.78 -17.30
CA GLU A 32 -6.42 -18.46 -16.80
C GLU A 32 -5.91 -18.61 -15.36
N LYS A 33 -4.77 -17.96 -15.07
CA LYS A 33 -4.22 -17.87 -13.71
C LYS A 33 -4.77 -16.63 -13.03
N VAL A 34 -5.41 -16.83 -11.88
CA VAL A 34 -5.97 -15.77 -11.05
C VAL A 34 -5.48 -15.88 -9.61
N VAL A 35 -5.68 -14.84 -8.83
CA VAL A 35 -5.41 -14.85 -7.39
C VAL A 35 -6.73 -14.73 -6.64
N LEU A 36 -6.99 -15.64 -5.71
CA LEU A 36 -8.02 -15.50 -4.70
C LEU A 36 -7.41 -14.78 -3.48
N ARG A 37 -7.97 -13.63 -3.12
CA ARG A 37 -7.70 -12.94 -1.86
C ARG A 37 -8.92 -13.11 -0.96
N ARG A 38 -8.73 -13.66 0.23
CA ARG A 38 -9.82 -14.02 1.15
C ARG A 38 -9.51 -13.62 2.58
N ALA A 39 -10.53 -13.17 3.30
CA ALA A 39 -10.44 -12.96 4.74
C ALA A 39 -10.40 -14.30 5.46
N PRO A 40 -9.45 -14.55 6.38
CA PRO A 40 -9.40 -15.77 7.18
C PRO A 40 -10.66 -15.92 8.03
N ALA A 41 -11.20 -17.13 8.11
CA ALA A 41 -12.38 -17.41 8.93
C ALA A 41 -12.11 -17.10 10.42
N GLY A 42 -13.04 -16.39 11.07
CA GLY A 42 -12.98 -16.10 12.51
C GLY A 42 -11.98 -15.02 12.92
N ARG A 43 -11.28 -14.38 12.00
CA ARG A 43 -10.37 -13.28 12.34
C ARG A 43 -11.15 -11.99 12.57
N VAL A 44 -10.94 -11.38 13.74
CA VAL A 44 -11.42 -10.03 14.04
C VAL A 44 -10.54 -9.03 13.29
N ARG A 45 -11.15 -8.22 12.43
CA ARG A 45 -10.47 -7.14 11.72
C ARG A 45 -10.02 -6.04 12.69
N SER A 46 -8.88 -5.41 12.38
CA SER A 46 -8.52 -4.14 13.00
C SER A 46 -9.59 -3.09 12.65
N GLU A 47 -9.90 -2.20 13.59
CA GLU A 47 -10.80 -1.06 13.36
C GLU A 47 -10.31 -0.14 12.24
N LEU A 48 -9.01 -0.15 11.95
CA LEU A 48 -8.38 0.65 10.91
C LEU A 48 -8.35 -0.04 9.54
N SER A 49 -8.70 -1.34 9.46
CA SER A 49 -8.67 -2.07 8.19
C SER A 49 -9.97 -1.92 7.42
N THR A 50 -9.89 -1.67 6.11
CA THR A 50 -11.04 -1.67 5.21
C THR A 50 -11.65 -3.07 5.08
N SER A 51 -12.94 -3.16 4.67
CA SER A 51 -13.51 -4.47 4.32
C SER A 51 -12.91 -4.98 3.02
N ILE A 52 -12.90 -6.28 2.86
CA ILE A 52 -12.32 -6.90 1.66
C ILE A 52 -13.12 -6.53 0.39
N GLU A 53 -14.43 -6.29 0.53
CA GLU A 53 -15.29 -5.79 -0.54
C GLU A 53 -14.93 -4.34 -0.91
N LEU A 54 -14.69 -3.51 0.11
CA LEU A 54 -14.27 -2.11 -0.08
C LEU A 54 -12.88 -2.05 -0.70
N GLU A 55 -11.98 -2.95 -0.31
CA GLU A 55 -10.67 -3.11 -0.94
C GLU A 55 -10.80 -3.42 -2.43
N ALA A 56 -11.66 -4.38 -2.79
CA ALA A 56 -11.92 -4.73 -4.19
C ALA A 56 -12.47 -3.55 -5.00
N GLU A 57 -13.35 -2.74 -4.41
CA GLU A 57 -13.92 -1.54 -5.04
C GLU A 57 -12.86 -0.46 -5.25
N LEU A 58 -11.99 -0.24 -4.25
CA LEU A 58 -10.87 0.69 -4.35
C LEU A 58 -9.89 0.30 -5.45
N ILE A 59 -9.51 -0.98 -5.53
CA ILE A 59 -8.62 -1.49 -6.57
C ILE A 59 -9.22 -1.22 -7.96
N LYS A 60 -10.50 -1.48 -8.17
CA LYS A 60 -11.20 -1.17 -9.43
C LYS A 60 -11.19 0.32 -9.73
N SER A 61 -11.53 1.15 -8.74
CA SER A 61 -11.60 2.61 -8.89
C SER A 61 -10.23 3.20 -9.20
N ALA A 62 -9.18 2.75 -8.52
CA ALA A 62 -7.80 3.16 -8.77
C ALA A 62 -7.30 2.70 -10.14
N GLY A 63 -7.59 1.45 -10.53
CA GLY A 63 -7.26 0.92 -11.86
C GLY A 63 -7.89 1.75 -12.98
N ALA A 64 -9.13 2.19 -12.83
CA ALA A 64 -9.80 3.08 -13.78
C ALA A 64 -9.13 4.47 -13.91
N ARG A 65 -8.29 4.85 -12.93
CA ARG A 65 -7.46 6.07 -12.95
C ARG A 65 -6.03 5.84 -13.44
N GLY A 66 -5.73 4.62 -13.95
CA GLY A 66 -4.42 4.26 -14.46
C GLY A 66 -3.39 3.94 -13.37
N VAL A 67 -3.83 3.62 -12.16
CA VAL A 67 -2.97 3.00 -11.14
C VAL A 67 -2.70 1.57 -11.59
N PRO A 68 -1.43 1.13 -11.67
CA PRO A 68 -1.13 -0.27 -11.90
C PRO A 68 -1.73 -1.11 -10.77
N ALA A 69 -2.71 -1.94 -11.07
CA ALA A 69 -3.40 -2.80 -10.12
C ALA A 69 -3.85 -4.09 -10.80
N ALA A 70 -3.97 -5.16 -10.01
CA ALA A 70 -4.55 -6.40 -10.52
C ALA A 70 -6.05 -6.19 -10.81
N ASP A 71 -6.50 -6.59 -12.00
CA ASP A 71 -7.89 -6.45 -12.39
C ASP A 71 -8.79 -7.40 -11.55
N VAL A 72 -9.72 -6.83 -10.78
CA VAL A 72 -10.67 -7.59 -9.95
C VAL A 72 -11.72 -8.24 -10.84
N ARG A 73 -11.67 -9.55 -10.93
CA ARG A 73 -12.53 -10.36 -11.80
C ARG A 73 -13.90 -10.65 -11.18
N TYR A 74 -13.93 -10.95 -9.89
CA TYR A 74 -15.16 -11.37 -9.22
C TYR A 74 -15.06 -11.12 -7.71
N VAL A 75 -16.07 -10.53 -7.11
CA VAL A 75 -16.20 -10.40 -5.65
C VAL A 75 -17.11 -11.51 -5.16
N LEU A 76 -16.62 -12.29 -4.19
CA LEU A 76 -17.34 -13.44 -3.63
C LEU A 76 -18.69 -13.04 -3.03
N GLN A 77 -19.70 -13.86 -3.29
CA GLN A 77 -21.03 -13.72 -2.72
C GLN A 77 -21.26 -14.76 -1.61
N PRO A 78 -22.15 -14.54 -0.65
CA PRO A 78 -22.46 -15.53 0.39
C PRO A 78 -22.83 -16.92 -0.16
N ALA A 79 -23.45 -16.96 -1.34
CA ALA A 79 -23.83 -18.20 -2.02
C ALA A 79 -22.65 -19.03 -2.54
N ASP A 80 -21.45 -18.44 -2.66
CA ASP A 80 -20.25 -19.15 -3.10
C ASP A 80 -19.66 -20.05 -2.00
N GLY A 81 -20.04 -19.83 -0.73
CA GLY A 81 -19.59 -20.65 0.40
C GLY A 81 -18.10 -20.51 0.74
N LEU A 82 -17.40 -19.53 0.15
CA LEU A 82 -15.97 -19.32 0.31
C LEU A 82 -15.60 -18.20 1.33
N GLY A 83 -16.61 -17.59 1.97
CA GLY A 83 -16.43 -16.43 2.84
C GLY A 83 -16.24 -15.13 2.06
N ALA A 84 -15.80 -14.06 2.75
CA ALA A 84 -15.55 -12.76 2.13
C ALA A 84 -14.21 -12.76 1.37
N GLY A 85 -14.21 -12.28 0.13
CA GLY A 85 -13.02 -12.28 -0.72
C GLY A 85 -13.31 -11.85 -2.15
N PHE A 86 -12.27 -11.87 -2.98
CA PHE A 86 -12.39 -11.62 -4.40
C PHE A 86 -11.31 -12.34 -5.21
N PHE A 87 -11.62 -12.59 -6.48
CA PHE A 87 -10.66 -13.03 -7.48
C PHE A 87 -10.13 -11.84 -8.26
N MET A 88 -8.83 -11.84 -8.54
CA MET A 88 -8.16 -10.84 -9.35
C MET A 88 -7.19 -11.51 -10.33
N ALA A 89 -6.85 -10.81 -11.41
CA ALA A 89 -5.86 -11.29 -12.37
C ALA A 89 -4.51 -11.54 -11.67
N PHE A 90 -3.83 -12.61 -12.09
CA PHE A 90 -2.46 -12.85 -11.64
C PHE A 90 -1.52 -11.90 -12.40
N VAL A 91 -0.74 -11.12 -11.67
CA VAL A 91 0.27 -10.22 -12.23
C VAL A 91 1.65 -10.77 -11.87
N GLU A 92 2.51 -10.97 -12.86
CA GLU A 92 3.88 -11.41 -12.64
C GLU A 92 4.76 -10.29 -12.11
N GLY A 93 5.61 -10.57 -11.13
CA GLY A 93 6.55 -9.62 -10.57
C GLY A 93 7.13 -10.09 -9.24
N GLU A 94 7.98 -9.25 -8.67
CA GLU A 94 8.62 -9.47 -7.38
C GLU A 94 8.13 -8.43 -6.37
N ALA A 95 7.71 -8.88 -5.19
CA ALA A 95 7.29 -8.00 -4.10
C ALA A 95 8.32 -7.96 -2.94
N LEU A 96 9.30 -8.88 -2.90
CA LEU A 96 10.31 -8.91 -1.85
C LEU A 96 11.29 -7.74 -2.01
N GLY A 97 11.11 -6.70 -1.20
CA GLY A 97 11.89 -5.46 -1.29
C GLY A 97 13.40 -5.68 -1.26
N GLN A 98 13.87 -6.64 -0.47
CA GLN A 98 15.29 -7.00 -0.43
C GLN A 98 15.82 -7.49 -1.80
N ARG A 99 15.04 -8.22 -2.56
CA ARG A 99 15.40 -8.68 -3.91
C ARG A 99 15.38 -7.52 -4.90
N ILE A 100 14.36 -6.67 -4.82
CA ILE A 100 14.20 -5.51 -5.71
C ILE A 100 15.41 -4.58 -5.62
N VAL A 101 15.93 -4.34 -4.41
CA VAL A 101 17.09 -3.45 -4.24
C VAL A 101 18.44 -4.07 -4.57
N ARG A 102 18.56 -5.41 -4.63
CA ARG A 102 19.85 -6.12 -4.78
C ARG A 102 20.02 -6.89 -6.08
N GLU A 103 18.96 -7.56 -6.58
CA GLU A 103 19.12 -8.46 -7.72
C GLU A 103 19.32 -7.69 -9.04
N GLU A 104 20.22 -8.19 -9.88
CA GLU A 104 20.63 -7.56 -11.13
C GLU A 104 19.47 -7.44 -12.13
N LYS A 105 18.54 -8.38 -12.13
CA LYS A 105 17.35 -8.34 -13.01
C LYS A 105 16.50 -7.07 -12.86
N PHE A 106 16.65 -6.32 -11.72
CA PHE A 106 15.97 -5.05 -11.49
C PHE A 106 16.85 -3.82 -11.70
N ALA A 107 18.11 -3.97 -12.13
CA ALA A 107 19.04 -2.87 -12.31
C ALA A 107 18.50 -1.78 -13.27
N ALA A 108 17.83 -2.19 -14.34
CA ALA A 108 17.22 -1.26 -15.30
C ALA A 108 15.92 -0.60 -14.81
N ALA A 109 15.20 -1.24 -13.87
CA ALA A 109 13.98 -0.69 -13.29
C ALA A 109 14.28 0.32 -12.17
N ARG A 110 15.22 0.00 -11.27
CA ARG A 110 15.51 0.81 -10.06
C ARG A 110 15.59 2.32 -10.28
N PRO A 111 16.30 2.85 -11.29
CA PRO A 111 16.40 4.29 -11.51
C PRO A 111 15.06 4.99 -11.81
N LYS A 112 14.06 4.24 -12.25
CA LYS A 112 12.73 4.75 -12.63
C LYS A 112 11.70 4.65 -11.49
N LEU A 113 11.93 3.74 -10.51
CA LEU A 113 10.91 3.35 -9.53
C LEU A 113 10.45 4.53 -8.66
N ALA A 114 11.36 5.40 -8.20
CA ALA A 114 10.97 6.52 -7.35
C ALA A 114 10.02 7.48 -8.08
N ARG A 115 10.33 7.82 -9.34
CA ARG A 115 9.46 8.65 -10.16
C ARG A 115 8.12 7.98 -10.45
N GLN A 116 8.12 6.70 -10.82
CA GLN A 116 6.90 5.92 -11.06
C GLN A 116 6.04 5.86 -9.79
N CYS A 117 6.63 5.68 -8.60
CA CYS A 117 5.89 5.71 -7.34
C CYS A 117 5.20 7.06 -7.12
N GLY A 118 5.87 8.18 -7.41
CA GLY A 118 5.24 9.50 -7.34
C GLY A 118 4.05 9.63 -8.30
N GLU A 119 4.21 9.22 -9.55
CA GLU A 119 3.15 9.25 -10.55
C GLU A 119 1.94 8.36 -10.15
N ILE A 120 2.21 7.19 -9.59
CA ILE A 120 1.19 6.26 -9.10
C ILE A 120 0.45 6.86 -7.91
N LEU A 121 1.16 7.41 -6.92
CA LEU A 121 0.55 8.05 -5.75
C LEU A 121 -0.34 9.22 -6.15
N ALA A 122 0.07 10.04 -7.10
CA ALA A 122 -0.78 11.13 -7.59
C ALA A 122 -2.11 10.62 -8.18
N ARG A 123 -2.09 9.48 -8.88
CA ARG A 123 -3.31 8.83 -9.41
C ARG A 123 -4.15 8.21 -8.30
N ILE A 124 -3.54 7.58 -7.29
CA ILE A 124 -4.24 7.06 -6.10
C ILE A 124 -4.98 8.19 -5.40
N HIS A 125 -4.31 9.31 -5.13
CA HIS A 125 -4.88 10.47 -4.45
C HIS A 125 -5.93 11.23 -5.30
N ALA A 126 -5.98 11.00 -6.60
CA ALA A 126 -7.02 11.48 -7.50
C ALA A 126 -8.20 10.50 -7.65
N THR A 127 -8.12 9.32 -7.05
CA THR A 127 -9.21 8.33 -7.07
C THR A 127 -10.40 8.88 -6.27
N PRO A 128 -11.64 8.77 -6.79
CA PRO A 128 -12.82 9.14 -6.03
C PRO A 128 -12.94 8.37 -4.72
N ALA A 129 -13.37 9.05 -3.67
CA ALA A 129 -13.65 8.40 -2.39
C ALA A 129 -14.72 7.33 -2.55
N VAL A 130 -14.47 6.15 -2.01
CA VAL A 130 -15.46 5.07 -1.93
C VAL A 130 -16.20 5.19 -0.60
N VAL A 131 -17.51 4.98 -0.62
CA VAL A 131 -18.34 5.05 0.58
C VAL A 131 -17.91 4.00 1.59
N GLY A 132 -17.69 4.41 2.85
CA GLY A 132 -17.26 3.51 3.92
C GLY A 132 -15.76 3.56 4.23
N LEU A 133 -14.97 4.35 3.48
CA LEU A 133 -13.58 4.60 3.86
C LEU A 133 -13.51 5.37 5.17
N PRO A 134 -12.72 4.94 6.16
CA PRO A 134 -12.47 5.71 7.37
C PRO A 134 -11.73 7.00 7.03
N THR A 135 -11.88 8.02 7.86
CA THR A 135 -11.08 9.25 7.77
C THR A 135 -10.10 9.28 8.91
N LEU A 136 -8.81 9.49 8.62
CA LEU A 136 -7.75 9.57 9.62
C LEU A 136 -7.05 10.92 9.53
N GLN A 137 -6.79 11.51 10.71
CA GLN A 137 -6.02 12.73 10.87
C GLN A 137 -4.66 12.39 11.49
N ALA A 138 -3.63 13.18 11.19
CA ALA A 138 -2.30 13.00 11.79
C ALA A 138 -2.35 13.02 13.33
N SER A 139 -3.20 13.86 13.93
CA SER A 139 -3.43 13.91 15.38
C SER A 139 -3.91 12.58 15.94
N ASP A 140 -4.86 11.93 15.25
CA ASP A 140 -5.46 10.67 15.72
C ASP A 140 -4.43 9.54 15.71
N VAL A 141 -3.59 9.51 14.67
CA VAL A 141 -2.47 8.54 14.56
C VAL A 141 -1.46 8.75 15.68
N ILE A 142 -1.08 10.01 15.97
CA ILE A 142 -0.16 10.34 17.07
C ILE A 142 -0.77 9.91 18.39
N ASP A 143 -2.05 10.24 18.65
CA ASP A 143 -2.75 9.89 19.90
C ASP A 143 -2.79 8.38 20.12
N ALA A 144 -3.05 7.61 19.07
CA ALA A 144 -3.05 6.16 19.13
C ALA A 144 -1.66 5.59 19.47
N LEU A 145 -0.61 6.10 18.79
CA LEU A 145 0.77 5.67 19.03
C LEU A 145 1.25 6.03 20.45
N GLU A 146 0.96 7.24 20.93
CA GLU A 146 1.31 7.65 22.30
C GLU A 146 0.62 6.77 23.34
N ARG A 147 -0.68 6.45 23.15
CA ARG A 147 -1.39 5.52 24.04
C ARG A 147 -0.72 4.15 24.08
N THR A 148 -0.42 3.58 22.93
CA THR A 148 0.25 2.28 22.83
C THR A 148 1.62 2.32 23.51
N HIS A 149 2.43 3.33 23.24
CA HIS A 149 3.74 3.52 23.84
C HIS A 149 3.68 3.59 25.38
N ARG A 150 2.69 4.31 25.93
CA ARG A 150 2.50 4.40 27.38
C ARG A 150 2.06 3.09 28.03
N LEU A 151 1.30 2.26 27.29
CA LEU A 151 0.86 0.94 27.78
C LEU A 151 2.00 -0.08 27.83
N GLU A 152 3.02 0.06 27.00
CA GLU A 152 4.18 -0.86 26.98
C GLU A 152 5.08 -0.76 28.22
N ALA A 153 4.90 0.24 29.08
CA ALA A 153 5.63 0.48 30.34
C ALA A 153 7.17 0.45 30.20
N ARG A 154 7.71 0.64 29.00
CA ARG A 154 9.15 0.71 28.72
C ARG A 154 9.53 2.12 28.31
N PRO A 155 10.37 2.83 29.08
CA PRO A 155 10.82 4.16 28.71
C PRO A 155 11.63 4.10 27.40
N ARG A 156 11.17 4.79 26.38
CA ARG A 156 11.90 4.96 25.10
C ARG A 156 12.07 6.47 24.85
N PRO A 157 13.12 7.12 25.37
CA PRO A 157 13.32 8.57 25.28
C PRO A 157 13.25 9.11 23.84
N VAL A 158 13.70 8.34 22.86
CA VAL A 158 13.64 8.71 21.44
C VAL A 158 12.18 8.81 20.96
N MET A 159 11.27 7.97 21.45
CA MET A 159 9.85 8.04 21.12
C MET A 159 9.22 9.31 21.71
N GLU A 160 9.51 9.64 22.98
CA GLU A 160 9.03 10.86 23.63
C GLU A 160 9.51 12.12 22.90
N LEU A 161 10.78 12.15 22.48
CA LEU A 161 11.33 13.25 21.66
C LEU A 161 10.59 13.34 20.33
N GLY A 162 10.32 12.19 19.68
CA GLY A 162 9.59 12.11 18.44
C GLY A 162 8.16 12.64 18.56
N PHE A 163 7.41 12.21 19.57
CA PHE A 163 6.06 12.72 19.83
C PHE A 163 6.06 14.23 20.10
N LYS A 164 6.99 14.73 20.91
CA LYS A 164 7.12 16.16 21.15
C LYS A 164 7.38 16.94 19.85
N TRP A 165 8.24 16.42 18.98
CA TRP A 165 8.52 17.05 17.69
C TRP A 165 7.29 17.02 16.78
N LEU A 166 6.60 15.88 16.67
CA LEU A 166 5.39 15.72 15.85
C LEU A 166 4.28 16.68 16.30
N ARG A 167 4.06 16.83 17.60
CA ARG A 167 3.08 17.80 18.15
C ARG A 167 3.41 19.24 17.81
N ALA A 168 4.70 19.59 17.86
CA ALA A 168 5.16 20.95 17.55
C ALA A 168 5.13 21.27 16.05
N ASN A 169 5.13 20.25 15.19
CA ASN A 169 5.17 20.38 13.72
C ASN A 169 3.92 19.83 13.03
N LEU A 170 2.81 19.67 13.75
CA LEU A 170 1.57 19.16 13.20
C LEU A 170 1.14 19.98 11.98
N PRO A 171 0.96 19.36 10.79
CA PRO A 171 0.58 20.09 9.60
C PRO A 171 -0.85 20.65 9.74
N LYS A 172 -1.13 21.73 9.02
CA LYS A 172 -2.50 22.22 8.88
C LYS A 172 -3.34 21.15 8.16
N PRO A 173 -4.62 20.97 8.55
CA PRO A 173 -5.49 20.05 7.86
C PRO A 173 -5.55 20.34 6.35
N SER A 174 -5.37 19.30 5.55
CA SER A 174 -5.55 19.33 4.11
C SER A 174 -6.94 18.77 3.74
N THR A 175 -7.37 19.00 2.49
CA THR A 175 -8.55 18.31 1.97
C THR A 175 -8.25 16.81 1.88
N PRO A 176 -8.99 15.94 2.59
CA PRO A 176 -8.74 14.52 2.59
C PRO A 176 -8.81 13.92 1.18
N LYS A 177 -7.87 13.05 0.86
CA LYS A 177 -7.80 12.26 -0.38
C LYS A 177 -7.81 10.79 -0.03
N VAL A 178 -8.04 9.93 -1.03
CA VAL A 178 -7.78 8.50 -0.87
C VAL A 178 -6.29 8.30 -0.67
N VAL A 179 -5.91 7.72 0.44
CA VAL A 179 -4.53 7.37 0.83
C VAL A 179 -4.45 5.85 0.86
N HIS A 180 -3.37 5.28 0.35
CA HIS A 180 -3.14 3.83 0.40
C HIS A 180 -2.89 3.34 1.83
N GLY A 181 -2.17 4.14 2.63
CA GLY A 181 -1.87 3.89 4.04
C GLY A 181 -0.74 2.89 4.31
N ASP A 182 -0.33 2.10 3.30
CA ASP A 182 0.84 1.21 3.37
C ASP A 182 1.61 1.13 2.02
N PHE A 183 1.75 2.27 1.34
CA PHE A 183 2.47 2.35 0.07
C PHE A 183 3.99 2.30 0.30
N ARG A 184 4.59 1.13 0.13
CA ARG A 184 6.01 0.89 0.44
C ARG A 184 6.64 -0.18 -0.47
N ASN A 185 7.96 -0.21 -0.50
CA ASN A 185 8.70 -1.35 -1.07
C ASN A 185 8.37 -2.61 -0.24
N GLY A 186 7.77 -3.61 -0.88
CA GLY A 186 7.15 -4.79 -0.27
C GLY A 186 5.66 -4.90 -0.59
N ASN A 187 4.99 -3.78 -0.91
CA ASN A 187 3.60 -3.74 -1.39
C ASN A 187 3.52 -3.25 -2.85
N LEU A 188 4.65 -3.28 -3.55
CA LEU A 188 4.76 -3.00 -4.97
C LEU A 188 5.24 -4.25 -5.69
N LEU A 189 4.52 -4.67 -6.72
CA LEU A 189 4.95 -5.76 -7.59
C LEU A 189 5.80 -5.17 -8.72
N ILE A 190 7.07 -5.53 -8.74
CA ILE A 190 8.06 -4.96 -9.65
C ILE A 190 8.46 -5.97 -10.71
N GLY A 191 8.42 -5.52 -11.97
CA GLY A 191 9.00 -6.20 -13.13
C GLY A 191 10.33 -5.56 -13.56
N PRO A 192 10.99 -6.13 -14.57
CA PRO A 192 12.21 -5.55 -15.13
C PRO A 192 12.02 -4.14 -15.73
N ASP A 193 10.80 -3.79 -16.06
CA ASP A 193 10.35 -2.55 -16.70
C ASP A 193 9.85 -1.48 -15.69
N GLY A 194 9.54 -1.88 -14.46
CA GLY A 194 9.06 -0.99 -13.40
C GLY A 194 7.93 -1.57 -12.56
N VAL A 195 7.09 -0.70 -11.99
CA VAL A 195 5.94 -1.07 -11.15
C VAL A 195 4.84 -1.68 -12.02
N ARG A 196 4.42 -2.91 -11.69
CA ARG A 196 3.37 -3.66 -12.38
C ARG A 196 2.05 -3.69 -11.63
N ALA A 197 2.10 -3.64 -10.28
CA ALA A 197 0.89 -3.53 -9.47
C ALA A 197 1.20 -2.94 -8.09
N VAL A 198 0.22 -2.23 -7.54
CA VAL A 198 0.14 -1.82 -6.13
C VAL A 198 -0.68 -2.88 -5.41
N LEU A 199 -0.15 -3.38 -4.30
CA LEU A 199 -0.71 -4.47 -3.50
C LEU A 199 -1.16 -3.95 -2.13
N ASP A 200 -2.04 -4.70 -1.47
CA ASP A 200 -2.37 -4.56 -0.05
C ASP A 200 -3.03 -3.23 0.35
N TRP A 201 -4.26 -3.05 -0.11
CA TRP A 201 -5.08 -1.85 0.10
C TRP A 201 -5.87 -1.86 1.43
N GLU A 202 -5.59 -2.81 2.33
CA GLU A 202 -6.37 -3.01 3.56
C GLU A 202 -6.31 -1.82 4.54
N LEU A 203 -5.30 -0.94 4.44
CA LEU A 203 -5.16 0.26 5.27
C LEU A 203 -5.59 1.55 4.58
N ALA A 204 -6.23 1.43 3.40
CA ALA A 204 -6.67 2.60 2.66
C ALA A 204 -7.73 3.40 3.45
N HIS A 205 -7.61 4.73 3.39
CA HIS A 205 -8.46 5.66 4.13
C HIS A 205 -8.52 7.04 3.44
N LEU A 206 -9.34 7.94 3.97
CA LEU A 206 -9.33 9.35 3.61
C LEU A 206 -8.39 10.10 4.55
N GLY A 207 -7.36 10.73 4.01
CA GLY A 207 -6.33 11.40 4.81
C GLY A 207 -5.50 12.40 4.03
N ASP A 208 -4.39 12.83 4.61
CA ASP A 208 -3.42 13.70 3.97
C ASP A 208 -2.63 12.92 2.90
N PRO A 209 -2.67 13.32 1.63
CA PRO A 209 -1.97 12.61 0.56
C PRO A 209 -0.45 12.52 0.77
N LEU A 210 0.14 13.42 1.56
CA LEU A 210 1.58 13.38 1.83
C LEU A 210 1.98 12.27 2.81
N GLU A 211 1.01 11.59 3.44
CA GLU A 211 1.25 10.39 4.25
C GLU A 211 1.96 9.31 3.45
N ASP A 212 1.45 8.94 2.28
CA ASP A 212 2.04 7.89 1.45
C ASP A 212 3.44 8.28 0.94
N LEU A 213 3.65 9.57 0.61
CA LEU A 213 4.98 10.06 0.19
C LEU A 213 6.00 9.98 1.33
N GLY A 214 5.57 10.23 2.57
CA GLY A 214 6.40 10.05 3.75
C GLY A 214 6.63 8.57 4.07
N TRP A 215 5.58 7.76 3.97
CA TRP A 215 5.64 6.34 4.34
C TRP A 215 6.63 5.54 3.52
N ILE A 216 6.66 5.68 2.19
CA ILE A 216 7.63 4.97 1.34
C ILE A 216 9.09 5.37 1.65
N CYS A 217 9.30 6.52 2.29
CA CYS A 217 10.63 7.02 2.67
C CYS A 217 11.10 6.52 4.04
N VAL A 218 10.28 5.82 4.82
CA VAL A 218 10.66 5.26 6.12
C VAL A 218 11.84 4.31 5.99
N ASN A 219 12.79 4.36 6.93
CA ASN A 219 14.04 3.63 6.85
C ASN A 219 13.87 2.10 6.72
N SER A 220 12.84 1.55 7.34
CA SER A 220 12.55 0.10 7.30
C SER A 220 12.31 -0.43 5.89
N TRP A 221 11.80 0.40 4.98
CA TRP A 221 11.51 0.02 3.60
C TRP A 221 12.70 0.14 2.64
N ARG A 222 13.86 0.56 3.14
CA ARG A 222 15.10 0.73 2.35
C ARG A 222 15.93 -0.56 2.25
N PHE A 223 15.62 -1.59 3.03
CA PHE A 223 16.30 -2.89 3.02
C PHE A 223 17.84 -2.79 3.07
N GLY A 224 18.36 -1.82 3.85
CA GLY A 224 19.79 -1.58 4.05
C GLY A 224 20.44 -0.62 3.04
N VAL A 225 19.72 -0.15 2.01
CA VAL A 225 20.22 0.87 1.05
C VAL A 225 19.84 2.26 1.57
N ILE A 226 20.58 2.74 2.57
CA ILE A 226 20.23 3.93 3.36
C ILE A 226 20.29 5.22 2.56
N ASP A 227 21.20 5.32 1.61
CA ASP A 227 21.40 6.46 0.71
C ASP A 227 20.32 6.62 -0.37
N LYS A 228 19.43 5.63 -0.49
CA LYS A 228 18.25 5.65 -1.36
C LYS A 228 16.97 5.69 -0.51
N PRO A 229 16.57 6.87 -0.04
CA PRO A 229 15.48 7.00 0.93
C PRO A 229 14.12 6.52 0.42
N VAL A 230 13.86 6.54 -0.88
CA VAL A 230 12.61 6.04 -1.45
C VAL A 230 12.74 4.53 -1.67
N GLY A 231 12.18 3.75 -0.77
CA GLY A 231 12.10 2.28 -0.86
C GLY A 231 13.43 1.55 -1.05
N GLY A 232 14.58 2.20 -0.83
CA GLY A 232 15.91 1.65 -1.10
C GLY A 232 16.33 1.66 -2.56
N PHE A 233 15.55 2.30 -3.44
CA PHE A 233 15.85 2.32 -4.88
C PHE A 233 15.97 3.72 -5.51
N GLY A 234 15.55 4.80 -4.82
CA GLY A 234 15.60 6.15 -5.40
C GLY A 234 15.69 7.28 -4.39
N VAL A 235 15.67 8.52 -4.91
CA VAL A 235 15.75 9.74 -4.13
C VAL A 235 14.40 10.44 -4.05
N ARG A 236 14.21 11.29 -3.03
CA ARG A 236 12.94 12.01 -2.80
C ARG A 236 12.58 12.95 -3.93
N GLU A 237 13.57 13.58 -4.54
CA GLU A 237 13.39 14.52 -5.65
C GLU A 237 12.70 13.85 -6.84
N ASP A 238 13.08 12.60 -7.18
CA ASP A 238 12.44 11.84 -8.26
C ASP A 238 10.99 11.46 -7.90
N LEU A 239 10.74 11.06 -6.64
CA LEU A 239 9.40 10.77 -6.13
C LEU A 239 8.50 12.01 -6.24
N TYR A 240 8.99 13.15 -5.74
CA TYR A 240 8.23 14.40 -5.74
C TYR A 240 8.01 14.91 -7.18
N ALA A 241 9.04 14.86 -8.03
CA ALA A 241 8.90 15.24 -9.43
C ALA A 241 7.86 14.38 -10.18
N GLY A 242 7.82 13.07 -9.90
CA GLY A 242 6.79 12.18 -10.44
C GLY A 242 5.38 12.54 -9.97
N TYR A 243 5.23 12.81 -8.67
CA TYR A 243 3.97 13.23 -8.08
C TYR A 243 3.46 14.55 -8.64
N GLU A 244 4.33 15.58 -8.65
CA GLU A 244 4.02 16.92 -9.13
C GLU A 244 3.65 16.93 -10.62
N ALA A 245 4.31 16.12 -11.44
CA ALA A 245 4.04 16.01 -12.87
C ALA A 245 2.62 15.50 -13.18
N VAL A 246 2.04 14.64 -12.33
CA VAL A 246 0.70 14.09 -12.52
C VAL A 246 -0.36 14.86 -11.76
N SER A 247 -0.07 15.25 -10.50
CA SER A 247 -1.04 15.96 -9.66
C SER A 247 -1.21 17.44 -10.03
N GLY A 248 -0.21 18.04 -10.68
CA GLY A 248 -0.15 19.48 -10.94
C GLY A 248 0.04 20.34 -9.67
N THR A 249 0.30 19.72 -8.51
CA THR A 249 0.41 20.40 -7.22
C THR A 249 1.81 20.19 -6.64
N PRO A 250 2.51 21.25 -6.23
CA PRO A 250 3.82 21.14 -5.60
C PRO A 250 3.73 20.38 -4.28
N VAL A 251 4.69 19.47 -4.04
CA VAL A 251 4.82 18.74 -2.78
C VAL A 251 5.36 19.65 -1.69
N ASN A 252 4.64 19.78 -0.58
CA ASN A 252 5.17 20.40 0.63
C ASN A 252 6.15 19.45 1.31
N ARG A 253 7.44 19.72 1.16
CA ARG A 253 8.53 18.86 1.63
C ARG A 253 8.59 18.73 3.15
N ASP A 254 8.18 19.77 3.88
CA ASP A 254 8.15 19.76 5.34
C ASP A 254 7.04 18.84 5.85
N VAL A 255 5.87 18.87 5.22
CA VAL A 255 4.76 17.97 5.55
C VAL A 255 5.09 16.52 5.16
N ALA A 256 5.71 16.29 3.99
CA ALA A 256 6.18 14.95 3.62
C ALA A 256 7.23 14.43 4.63
N ARG A 257 8.11 15.30 5.12
CA ARG A 257 9.07 14.96 6.18
C ARG A 257 8.40 14.67 7.51
N PHE A 258 7.37 15.42 7.88
CA PHE A 258 6.56 15.13 9.07
C PHE A 258 6.00 13.70 9.01
N TRP A 259 5.41 13.30 7.89
CA TRP A 259 4.85 11.97 7.70
C TRP A 259 5.91 10.86 7.69
N GLU A 260 7.11 11.13 7.15
CA GLU A 260 8.25 10.20 7.25
C GLU A 260 8.67 9.96 8.71
N VAL A 261 8.70 11.03 9.54
CA VAL A 261 9.01 10.92 10.97
C VAL A 261 7.90 10.14 11.70
N LEU A 262 6.63 10.50 11.46
CA LEU A 262 5.49 9.79 12.06
C LEU A 262 5.50 8.29 11.68
N GLY A 263 5.73 7.99 10.40
CA GLY A 263 5.86 6.63 9.91
C GLY A 263 7.02 5.87 10.56
N THR A 264 8.15 6.55 10.79
CA THR A 264 9.30 5.93 11.48
C THR A 264 8.97 5.57 12.92
N LEU A 265 8.23 6.43 13.64
CA LEU A 265 7.78 6.08 15.00
C LEU A 265 6.71 4.98 15.01
N ARG A 266 5.83 4.97 14.02
CA ARG A 266 4.78 3.94 13.90
C ARG A 266 5.36 2.53 13.69
N TRP A 267 6.52 2.42 13.05
CA TRP A 267 7.18 1.14 12.78
C TRP A 267 8.24 0.74 13.84
N GLY A 268 8.78 1.66 14.63
CA GLY A 268 9.79 1.44 15.69
C GLY A 268 9.19 1.04 17.00
#